data_2452f04435220498231b225b1c79681e
#
_entry.id   2452f04435220498231b225b1c79681e
#
_cell.length_a   1.000
_cell.length_b   1.000
_cell.length_c   1.000
_cell.angle_alpha   90.00
_cell.angle_beta   90.00
_cell.angle_gamma   90.00
#
_symmetry.space_group_name_H-M   'P 1'
#
loop_
_entity.id
_entity.type
_entity.pdbx_description
1 polymer ?
#
loop_
_entity_poly.entity_id
_entity_poly.type
_entity_poly.pdbx_seq_one_letter_code
_entity_poly.pdbx_strand_id
1 'polypeptide(L)'
;MNIGIIGLGYVGIQLALALGQRYRTVGFDLDSSKIEAYQSGIDKTGEVSADQFSAAHNLVLSSESEDLAGCDIYIVAVPTPVDGSNRPDFEPLLKASETVGHVMASGATVIYESTVYPGATEEICIPTLERVSGLKWKEHFHVGYSPERINPGDDTHTLQSITKVVSGDDKNTLKTISDLYASIVPAGVYEACLLYTSDAADE
;
A
#
# COMPACT_ATOMS: atom_id res chain seq x y z
N MET A 1 -11.37 -5.55 10.80
CA MET A 1 -10.61 -5.30 9.57
C MET A 1 -9.15 -5.26 9.94
N ASN A 2 -8.35 -6.13 9.35
CA ASN A 2 -6.91 -6.25 9.54
C ASN A 2 -6.23 -5.77 8.26
N ILE A 3 -5.16 -5.00 8.38
CA ILE A 3 -4.50 -4.34 7.23
C ILE A 3 -3.03 -4.74 7.20
N GLY A 4 -2.54 -5.16 6.04
CA GLY A 4 -1.12 -5.39 5.78
C GLY A 4 -0.56 -4.28 4.89
N ILE A 5 0.56 -3.69 5.28
CA ILE A 5 1.31 -2.71 4.47
C ILE A 5 2.61 -3.35 4.03
N ILE A 6 2.84 -3.44 2.73
CA ILE A 6 4.02 -4.06 2.13
C ILE A 6 4.95 -2.98 1.57
N GLY A 7 6.14 -2.87 2.15
CA GLY A 7 7.10 -1.82 1.87
C GLY A 7 6.90 -0.62 2.80
N LEU A 8 7.84 -0.43 3.74
CA LEU A 8 7.83 0.67 4.71
C LEU A 8 8.86 1.74 4.32
N GLY A 9 8.79 2.19 3.07
CA GLY A 9 9.41 3.41 2.61
C GLY A 9 8.66 4.64 3.17
N TYR A 10 8.98 5.84 2.65
CA TYR A 10 8.39 7.09 3.13
C TYR A 10 6.85 7.13 3.06
N VAL A 11 6.24 6.46 2.08
CA VAL A 11 4.78 6.33 1.97
C VAL A 11 4.24 5.27 2.92
N GLY A 12 4.78 4.05 2.83
CA GLY A 12 4.26 2.91 3.56
C GLY A 12 4.33 3.09 5.07
N ILE A 13 5.38 3.72 5.60
CA ILE A 13 5.47 3.97 7.05
C ILE A 13 4.40 5.00 7.51
N GLN A 14 4.15 6.05 6.73
CA GLN A 14 3.12 7.03 7.08
C GLN A 14 1.73 6.40 7.08
N LEU A 15 1.41 5.56 6.08
CA LEU A 15 0.16 4.79 6.02
C LEU A 15 0.04 3.82 7.20
N ALA A 16 1.10 3.06 7.48
CA ALA A 16 1.12 2.09 8.58
C ALA A 16 0.84 2.75 9.94
N LEU A 17 1.47 3.90 10.19
CA LEU A 17 1.25 4.66 11.41
C LEU A 17 -0.16 5.25 11.49
N ALA A 18 -0.67 5.83 10.41
CA ALA A 18 -2.01 6.41 10.38
C ALA A 18 -3.10 5.34 10.56
N LEU A 19 -2.99 4.22 9.83
CA LEU A 19 -3.93 3.10 9.93
C LEU A 19 -3.81 2.37 11.28
N GLY A 20 -2.59 2.23 11.80
CA GLY A 20 -2.30 1.61 13.09
C GLY A 20 -2.88 2.34 14.31
N GLN A 21 -3.32 3.59 14.16
CA GLN A 21 -4.10 4.28 15.20
C GLN A 21 -5.54 3.77 15.29
N ARG A 22 -6.08 3.19 14.21
CA ARG A 22 -7.51 2.86 14.10
C ARG A 22 -7.77 1.37 13.90
N TYR A 23 -6.89 0.68 13.19
CA TYR A 23 -7.08 -0.70 12.75
C TYR A 23 -5.88 -1.55 13.17
N ARG A 24 -6.11 -2.85 13.38
CA ARG A 24 -5.01 -3.79 13.50
C ARG A 24 -4.23 -3.78 12.19
N THR A 25 -2.99 -3.31 12.23
CA THR A 25 -2.14 -3.10 11.06
C THR A 25 -0.82 -3.85 11.23
N VAL A 26 -0.40 -4.54 10.19
CA VAL A 26 0.94 -5.14 10.10
C VAL A 26 1.71 -4.37 9.04
N GLY A 27 2.80 -3.73 9.44
CA GLY A 27 3.76 -3.10 8.54
C GLY A 27 4.92 -4.07 8.27
N PHE A 28 5.09 -4.46 7.02
CA PHE A 28 6.11 -5.40 6.58
C PHE A 28 7.15 -4.74 5.68
N ASP A 29 8.43 -4.99 5.96
CA ASP A 29 9.56 -4.61 5.09
C ASP A 29 10.64 -5.69 5.16
N LEU A 30 11.31 -5.95 4.05
CA LEU A 30 12.39 -6.94 3.94
C LEU A 30 13.65 -6.53 4.72
N ASP A 31 13.83 -5.22 4.99
CA ASP A 31 14.96 -4.69 5.75
C ASP A 31 14.71 -4.80 7.26
N SER A 32 15.20 -5.89 7.86
CA SER A 32 15.11 -6.13 9.31
C SER A 32 15.74 -5.02 10.14
N SER A 33 16.79 -4.38 9.66
CA SER A 33 17.43 -3.28 10.37
C SER A 33 16.56 -2.02 10.43
N LYS A 34 15.76 -1.80 9.39
CA LYS A 34 14.73 -0.76 9.35
C LYS A 34 13.59 -1.08 10.33
N ILE A 35 13.13 -2.33 10.34
CA ILE A 35 12.10 -2.79 11.27
C ILE A 35 12.53 -2.61 12.72
N GLU A 36 13.74 -3.00 13.10
CA GLU A 36 14.30 -2.80 14.44
C GLU A 36 14.32 -1.32 14.84
N ALA A 37 14.74 -0.43 13.93
CA ALA A 37 14.75 1.00 14.17
C ALA A 37 13.32 1.53 14.39
N TYR A 38 12.38 1.16 13.55
CA TYR A 38 10.98 1.57 13.67
C TYR A 38 10.30 1.03 14.94
N GLN A 39 10.58 -0.20 15.34
CA GLN A 39 10.13 -0.77 16.62
C GLN A 39 10.66 0.01 17.82
N SER A 40 11.82 0.64 17.67
CA SER A 40 12.41 1.55 18.66
C SER A 40 11.90 3.00 18.55
N GLY A 41 10.95 3.28 17.65
CA GLY A 41 10.43 4.63 17.40
C GLY A 41 11.41 5.55 16.68
N ILE A 42 12.40 4.98 15.96
CA ILE A 42 13.42 5.73 15.26
C ILE A 42 13.25 5.59 13.76
N ASP A 43 12.97 6.71 13.09
CA ASP A 43 13.02 6.81 11.64
C ASP A 43 14.32 7.53 11.22
N LYS A 44 15.19 6.83 10.50
CA LYS A 44 16.47 7.37 10.01
C LYS A 44 16.29 8.36 8.86
N THR A 45 15.13 8.36 8.21
CA THR A 45 14.81 9.29 7.11
C THR A 45 14.26 10.63 7.63
N GLY A 46 13.75 10.65 8.86
CA GLY A 46 13.18 11.84 9.48
C GLY A 46 11.76 12.19 8.99
N GLU A 47 11.12 11.31 8.24
CA GLU A 47 9.75 11.51 7.72
C GLU A 47 8.68 11.38 8.80
N VAL A 48 8.95 10.60 9.86
CA VAL A 48 8.00 10.35 10.94
C VAL A 48 8.65 10.49 12.30
N SER A 49 7.87 10.98 13.28
CA SER A 49 8.34 11.26 14.63
C SER A 49 8.09 10.08 15.59
N ALA A 50 8.79 10.06 16.73
CA ALA A 50 8.58 9.08 17.79
C ALA A 50 7.15 9.12 18.36
N ASP A 51 6.53 10.29 18.39
CA ASP A 51 5.15 10.45 18.85
C ASP A 51 4.16 9.75 17.93
N GLN A 52 4.40 9.75 16.61
CA GLN A 52 3.56 9.04 15.64
C GLN A 52 3.66 7.52 15.84
N PHE A 53 4.86 6.98 16.10
CA PHE A 53 5.01 5.57 16.46
C PHE A 53 4.25 5.24 17.75
N SER A 54 4.36 6.08 18.76
CA SER A 54 3.67 5.89 20.04
C SER A 54 2.16 5.95 19.91
N ALA A 55 1.62 6.72 18.98
CA ALA A 55 0.18 6.84 18.73
C ALA A 55 -0.41 5.63 17.97
N ALA A 56 0.41 4.87 17.25
CA ALA A 56 -0.04 3.74 16.43
C ALA A 56 -0.15 2.43 17.24
N HIS A 57 -1.02 2.42 18.25
CA HIS A 57 -1.13 1.32 19.24
C HIS A 57 -1.50 -0.04 18.65
N ASN A 58 -2.11 -0.09 17.46
CA ASN A 58 -2.53 -1.32 16.81
C ASN A 58 -1.59 -1.71 15.66
N LEU A 59 -0.40 -1.08 15.56
CA LEU A 59 0.61 -1.39 14.56
C LEU A 59 1.58 -2.45 15.08
N VAL A 60 1.80 -3.48 14.28
CA VAL A 60 2.88 -4.46 14.43
C VAL A 60 3.84 -4.26 13.27
N LEU A 61 5.13 -4.16 13.54
CA LEU A 61 6.18 -4.03 12.52
C LEU A 61 6.95 -5.35 12.43
N SER A 62 7.08 -5.91 11.23
CA SER A 62 7.67 -7.23 11.03
C SER A 62 8.49 -7.31 9.73
N SER A 63 9.51 -8.17 9.73
CA SER A 63 10.23 -8.61 8.53
C SER A 63 9.81 -10.02 8.07
N GLU A 64 8.85 -10.64 8.76
CA GLU A 64 8.35 -11.97 8.43
C GLU A 64 7.03 -11.85 7.65
N SER A 65 6.98 -12.39 6.44
CA SER A 65 5.80 -12.30 5.56
C SER A 65 4.58 -13.01 6.12
N GLU A 66 4.81 -14.04 6.94
CA GLU A 66 3.76 -14.83 7.60
C GLU A 66 2.89 -13.99 8.54
N ASP A 67 3.42 -12.91 9.10
CA ASP A 67 2.67 -11.99 9.97
C ASP A 67 1.57 -11.23 9.21
N LEU A 68 1.67 -11.16 7.88
CA LEU A 68 0.64 -10.60 7.01
C LEU A 68 -0.58 -11.53 6.84
N ALA A 69 -0.48 -12.78 7.27
CA ALA A 69 -1.58 -13.74 7.11
C ALA A 69 -2.84 -13.28 7.87
N GLY A 70 -3.99 -13.42 7.22
CA GLY A 70 -5.29 -13.04 7.82
C GLY A 70 -5.57 -11.54 7.79
N CYS A 71 -4.82 -10.75 7.00
CA CYS A 71 -5.22 -9.40 6.63
C CYS A 71 -6.38 -9.43 5.63
N ASP A 72 -7.31 -8.49 5.80
CA ASP A 72 -8.46 -8.30 4.90
C ASP A 72 -8.07 -7.40 3.72
N ILE A 73 -7.17 -6.43 3.98
CA ILE A 73 -6.68 -5.47 2.99
C ILE A 73 -5.16 -5.48 3.02
N TYR A 74 -4.55 -5.52 1.84
CA TYR A 74 -3.12 -5.40 1.61
C TYR A 74 -2.83 -4.13 0.82
N ILE A 75 -1.92 -3.27 1.30
CA ILE A 75 -1.49 -2.07 0.62
C ILE A 75 -0.02 -2.25 0.21
N VAL A 76 0.24 -2.25 -1.09
CA VAL A 76 1.57 -2.41 -1.66
C VAL A 76 2.14 -1.02 -1.95
N ALA A 77 3.14 -0.62 -1.16
CA ALA A 77 3.78 0.70 -1.21
C ALA A 77 5.31 0.58 -1.44
N VAL A 78 5.69 -0.31 -2.35
CA VAL A 78 7.09 -0.51 -2.74
C VAL A 78 7.50 0.47 -3.84
N PRO A 79 8.79 0.86 -3.92
CA PRO A 79 9.27 1.74 -4.99
C PRO A 79 9.23 1.04 -6.36
N THR A 80 9.07 1.85 -7.42
CA THR A 80 9.22 1.44 -8.82
C THR A 80 10.39 2.21 -9.41
N PRO A 81 11.65 1.80 -9.17
CA PRO A 81 12.82 2.50 -9.67
C PRO A 81 12.89 2.42 -11.20
N VAL A 82 13.63 3.33 -11.81
CA VAL A 82 13.91 3.29 -13.24
C VAL A 82 15.36 2.88 -13.50
N ASP A 83 15.60 2.12 -14.56
CA ASP A 83 16.95 1.77 -14.99
C ASP A 83 17.66 2.97 -15.66
N GLY A 84 18.93 2.79 -16.03
CA GLY A 84 19.71 3.82 -16.73
C GLY A 84 19.17 4.24 -18.12
N SER A 85 18.12 3.57 -18.61
CA SER A 85 17.41 3.87 -19.85
C SER A 85 16.00 4.43 -19.61
N ASN A 86 15.70 4.85 -18.39
CA ASN A 86 14.37 5.30 -17.93
C ASN A 86 13.27 4.24 -18.11
N ARG A 87 13.60 2.95 -18.01
CA ARG A 87 12.61 1.87 -18.02
C ARG A 87 12.24 1.52 -16.60
N PRO A 88 10.93 1.43 -16.26
CA PRO A 88 10.51 1.02 -14.92
C PRO A 88 11.03 -0.39 -14.59
N ASP A 89 11.58 -0.53 -13.39
CA ASP A 89 11.91 -1.83 -12.81
C ASP A 89 10.75 -2.30 -11.94
N PHE A 90 10.03 -3.32 -12.42
CA PHE A 90 8.89 -3.91 -11.72
C PHE A 90 9.26 -5.05 -10.77
N GLU A 91 10.54 -5.39 -10.63
CA GLU A 91 10.96 -6.50 -9.76
C GLU A 91 10.49 -6.32 -8.30
N PRO A 92 10.60 -5.14 -7.67
CA PRO A 92 10.07 -4.93 -6.33
C PRO A 92 8.56 -5.14 -6.25
N LEU A 93 7.81 -4.67 -7.25
CA LEU A 93 6.37 -4.78 -7.31
C LEU A 93 5.90 -6.23 -7.51
N LEU A 94 6.60 -6.98 -8.36
CA LEU A 94 6.37 -8.40 -8.58
C LEU A 94 6.62 -9.20 -7.28
N LYS A 95 7.75 -8.98 -6.61
CA LYS A 95 8.07 -9.64 -5.33
C LYS A 95 7.04 -9.30 -4.25
N ALA A 96 6.61 -8.07 -4.15
CA ALA A 96 5.57 -7.66 -3.21
C ALA A 96 4.23 -8.36 -3.52
N SER A 97 3.85 -8.45 -4.80
CA SER A 97 2.66 -9.18 -5.24
C SER A 97 2.77 -10.68 -4.96
N GLU A 98 3.95 -11.29 -5.12
CA GLU A 98 4.20 -12.69 -4.73
C GLU A 98 4.06 -12.89 -3.23
N THR A 99 4.63 -11.99 -2.41
CA THR A 99 4.50 -12.02 -0.95
C THR A 99 3.02 -11.99 -0.54
N VAL A 100 2.25 -11.06 -1.09
CA VAL A 100 0.80 -10.98 -0.83
C VAL A 100 0.09 -12.26 -1.31
N GLY A 101 0.37 -12.72 -2.51
CA GLY A 101 -0.23 -13.93 -3.08
C GLY A 101 -0.05 -15.18 -2.24
N HIS A 102 1.09 -15.32 -1.53
CA HIS A 102 1.35 -16.43 -0.64
C HIS A 102 0.53 -16.43 0.66
N VAL A 103 0.15 -15.26 1.15
CA VAL A 103 -0.48 -15.11 2.48
C VAL A 103 -1.95 -14.69 2.43
N MET A 104 -2.42 -14.13 1.30
CA MET A 104 -3.80 -13.66 1.19
C MET A 104 -4.80 -14.82 1.14
N ALA A 105 -5.97 -14.57 1.72
CA ALA A 105 -7.11 -15.47 1.67
C ALA A 105 -8.20 -14.95 0.69
N SER A 106 -9.17 -15.81 0.37
CA SER A 106 -10.35 -15.38 -0.37
C SER A 106 -11.12 -14.29 0.38
N GLY A 107 -11.56 -13.28 -0.34
CA GLY A 107 -12.20 -12.06 0.18
C GLY A 107 -11.25 -10.89 0.38
N ALA A 108 -9.94 -11.06 0.17
CA ALA A 108 -8.96 -10.00 0.33
C ALA A 108 -9.11 -8.90 -0.74
N THR A 109 -8.71 -7.67 -0.36
CA THR A 109 -8.54 -6.55 -1.28
C THR A 109 -7.06 -6.15 -1.31
N VAL A 110 -6.47 -6.04 -2.51
CA VAL A 110 -5.08 -5.61 -2.69
C VAL A 110 -5.06 -4.22 -3.33
N ILE A 111 -4.43 -3.25 -2.67
CA ILE A 111 -4.34 -1.86 -3.14
C ILE A 111 -2.90 -1.57 -3.51
N TYR A 112 -2.67 -1.09 -4.72
CA TYR A 112 -1.36 -0.65 -5.17
C TYR A 112 -1.21 0.87 -5.06
N GLU A 113 -0.13 1.30 -4.41
CA GLU A 113 0.24 2.72 -4.26
C GLU A 113 1.45 3.10 -5.11
N SER A 114 2.15 2.09 -5.65
CA SER A 114 3.35 2.31 -6.46
C SER A 114 3.01 3.01 -7.77
N THR A 115 3.83 3.97 -8.18
CA THR A 115 3.69 4.63 -9.49
C THR A 115 3.96 3.63 -10.61
N VAL A 116 2.98 3.46 -11.49
CA VAL A 116 3.03 2.50 -12.61
C VAL A 116 2.43 3.12 -13.87
N TYR A 117 2.76 2.57 -15.05
CA TYR A 117 2.10 2.97 -16.28
C TYR A 117 0.65 2.46 -16.34
N PRO A 118 -0.24 3.13 -17.11
CA PRO A 118 -1.65 2.71 -17.23
C PRO A 118 -1.79 1.26 -17.71
N GLY A 119 -2.51 0.44 -16.93
CA GLY A 119 -2.70 -0.98 -17.20
C GLY A 119 -1.69 -1.92 -16.53
N ALA A 120 -0.61 -1.42 -15.93
CA ALA A 120 0.39 -2.27 -15.29
C ALA A 120 -0.19 -3.11 -14.14
N THR A 121 -1.13 -2.57 -13.40
CA THR A 121 -1.81 -3.30 -12.31
C THR A 121 -2.50 -4.55 -12.86
N GLU A 122 -3.24 -4.43 -13.97
CA GLU A 122 -3.97 -5.53 -14.60
C GLU A 122 -3.07 -6.47 -15.37
N GLU A 123 -2.00 -5.97 -16.00
CA GLU A 123 -1.13 -6.76 -16.87
C GLU A 123 -0.03 -7.51 -16.10
N ILE A 124 0.41 -6.95 -14.96
CA ILE A 124 1.58 -7.46 -14.22
C ILE A 124 1.17 -7.97 -12.83
N CYS A 125 0.50 -7.13 -12.03
CA CYS A 125 0.26 -7.43 -10.63
C CYS A 125 -0.81 -8.50 -10.45
N ILE A 126 -1.96 -8.35 -11.09
CA ILE A 126 -3.09 -9.28 -10.98
C ILE A 126 -2.72 -10.70 -11.43
N PRO A 127 -2.07 -10.91 -12.61
CA PRO A 127 -1.63 -12.26 -13.01
C PRO A 127 -0.64 -12.88 -12.03
N THR A 128 0.19 -12.06 -11.38
CA THR A 128 1.12 -12.54 -10.34
C THR A 128 0.37 -13.02 -9.10
N LEU A 129 -0.60 -12.23 -8.62
CA LEU A 129 -1.46 -12.62 -7.49
C LEU A 129 -2.22 -13.91 -7.79
N GLU A 130 -2.87 -14.03 -8.96
CA GLU A 130 -3.59 -15.25 -9.37
C GLU A 130 -2.67 -16.48 -9.44
N ARG A 131 -1.50 -16.33 -10.06
CA ARG A 131 -0.52 -17.42 -10.21
C ARG A 131 -0.04 -17.96 -8.87
N VAL A 132 0.24 -17.06 -7.92
CA VAL A 132 0.85 -17.44 -6.64
C VAL A 132 -0.20 -17.95 -5.66
N SER A 133 -1.33 -17.26 -5.55
CA SER A 133 -2.39 -17.63 -4.60
C SER A 133 -3.27 -18.80 -5.06
N GLY A 134 -3.37 -19.01 -6.39
CA GLY A 134 -4.38 -19.90 -6.98
C GLY A 134 -5.81 -19.34 -6.95
N LEU A 135 -5.98 -18.13 -6.43
CA LEU A 135 -7.26 -17.44 -6.38
C LEU A 135 -7.56 -16.74 -7.71
N LYS A 136 -8.82 -16.36 -7.94
CA LYS A 136 -9.27 -15.68 -9.14
C LYS A 136 -9.69 -14.25 -8.84
N TRP A 137 -9.16 -13.32 -9.61
CA TRP A 137 -9.54 -11.91 -9.55
C TRP A 137 -11.05 -11.72 -9.80
N LYS A 138 -11.68 -10.81 -9.06
CA LYS A 138 -13.12 -10.51 -9.04
C LYS A 138 -14.04 -11.63 -8.53
N GLU A 139 -13.52 -12.85 -8.36
CA GLU A 139 -14.27 -13.97 -7.77
C GLU A 139 -13.85 -14.21 -6.31
N HIS A 140 -12.55 -14.18 -6.06
CA HIS A 140 -11.97 -14.53 -4.76
C HIS A 140 -11.21 -13.37 -4.11
N PHE A 141 -10.74 -12.41 -4.88
CA PHE A 141 -10.09 -11.21 -4.38
C PHE A 141 -10.38 -10.02 -5.29
N HIS A 142 -10.17 -8.83 -4.75
CA HIS A 142 -10.38 -7.56 -5.43
C HIS A 142 -9.11 -6.73 -5.44
N VAL A 143 -9.03 -5.79 -6.39
CA VAL A 143 -7.86 -4.93 -6.55
C VAL A 143 -8.29 -3.47 -6.68
N GLY A 144 -7.51 -2.60 -6.04
CA GLY A 144 -7.61 -1.17 -6.18
C GLY A 144 -6.27 -0.52 -6.43
N TYR A 145 -6.33 0.75 -6.79
CA TYR A 145 -5.16 1.58 -7.03
C TYR A 145 -5.34 2.96 -6.42
N SER A 146 -4.25 3.51 -5.90
CA SER A 146 -4.20 4.86 -5.35
C SER A 146 -2.84 5.47 -5.65
N PRO A 147 -2.72 6.35 -6.66
CA PRO A 147 -1.45 6.97 -7.03
C PRO A 147 -0.84 7.74 -5.87
N GLU A 148 0.48 7.60 -5.72
CA GLU A 148 1.21 8.32 -4.70
C GLU A 148 1.50 9.76 -5.13
N ARG A 149 1.20 10.70 -4.25
CA ARG A 149 1.40 12.16 -4.45
C ARG A 149 2.14 12.83 -3.30
N ILE A 150 2.66 12.05 -2.35
CA ILE A 150 3.50 12.55 -1.26
C ILE A 150 4.92 12.74 -1.80
N ASN A 151 5.47 13.94 -1.64
CA ASN A 151 6.87 14.21 -1.99
C ASN A 151 7.74 14.07 -0.73
N PRO A 152 8.79 13.25 -0.75
CA PRO A 152 9.72 13.14 0.37
C PRO A 152 10.32 14.51 0.74
N GLY A 153 10.30 14.85 2.02
CA GLY A 153 10.85 16.12 2.52
C GLY A 153 10.03 17.38 2.19
N ASP A 154 8.78 17.21 1.73
CA ASP A 154 7.87 18.31 1.46
C ASP A 154 6.78 18.39 2.53
N ASP A 155 6.87 19.39 3.41
CA ASP A 155 5.91 19.61 4.50
C ASP A 155 4.52 20.03 3.99
N THR A 156 4.37 20.38 2.70
CA THR A 156 3.10 20.85 2.11
C THR A 156 2.29 19.71 1.49
N HIS A 157 2.95 18.66 0.97
CA HIS A 157 2.32 17.51 0.33
C HIS A 157 2.46 16.26 1.20
N THR A 158 1.82 16.29 2.37
CA THR A 158 1.80 15.19 3.34
C THR A 158 0.52 14.36 3.17
N LEU A 159 0.49 13.16 3.75
CA LEU A 159 -0.71 12.31 3.80
C LEU A 159 -1.95 13.06 4.33
N GLN A 160 -1.77 14.06 5.18
CA GLN A 160 -2.87 14.81 5.79
C GLN A 160 -3.37 15.96 4.92
N SER A 161 -2.54 16.49 4.03
CA SER A 161 -2.85 17.71 3.25
C SER A 161 -3.30 17.43 1.82
N ILE A 162 -2.99 16.28 1.25
CA ILE A 162 -3.35 15.91 -0.12
C ILE A 162 -4.72 15.22 -0.18
N THR A 163 -5.51 15.53 -1.21
CA THR A 163 -6.68 14.72 -1.56
C THR A 163 -6.20 13.41 -2.19
N LYS A 164 -6.52 12.28 -1.59
CA LYS A 164 -6.11 10.96 -2.08
C LYS A 164 -7.04 10.52 -3.20
N VAL A 165 -6.48 10.16 -4.35
CA VAL A 165 -7.25 9.57 -5.47
C VAL A 165 -7.29 8.06 -5.26
N VAL A 166 -8.47 7.46 -5.40
CA VAL A 166 -8.65 6.01 -5.23
C VAL A 166 -9.50 5.43 -6.35
N SER A 167 -9.23 4.20 -6.72
CA SER A 167 -10.02 3.43 -7.66
C SER A 167 -10.15 1.98 -7.22
N GLY A 168 -11.14 1.27 -7.74
CA GLY A 168 -11.38 -0.13 -7.47
C GLY A 168 -11.82 -0.86 -8.73
N ASP A 169 -11.72 -2.18 -8.70
CA ASP A 169 -12.14 -3.05 -9.81
C ASP A 169 -13.66 -3.22 -9.90
N ASP A 170 -14.39 -2.84 -8.84
CA ASP A 170 -15.84 -2.69 -8.84
C ASP A 170 -16.28 -1.59 -7.84
N LYS A 171 -17.58 -1.31 -7.79
CA LYS A 171 -18.15 -0.26 -6.94
C LYS A 171 -18.01 -0.55 -5.43
N ASN A 172 -18.09 -1.81 -5.03
CA ASN A 172 -17.99 -2.19 -3.62
C ASN A 172 -16.54 -2.07 -3.16
N THR A 173 -15.61 -2.51 -3.98
CA THR A 173 -14.17 -2.37 -3.77
C THR A 173 -13.79 -0.90 -3.69
N LEU A 174 -14.23 -0.07 -4.65
CA LEU A 174 -14.01 1.37 -4.63
C LEU A 174 -14.52 2.00 -3.33
N LYS A 175 -15.74 1.65 -2.92
CA LYS A 175 -16.30 2.17 -1.66
C LYS A 175 -15.47 1.74 -0.46
N THR A 176 -15.06 0.49 -0.37
CA THR A 176 -14.23 -0.03 0.73
C THR A 176 -12.92 0.73 0.82
N ILE A 177 -12.25 0.96 -0.31
CA ILE A 177 -10.99 1.70 -0.39
C ILE A 177 -11.21 3.17 -0.02
N SER A 178 -12.25 3.80 -0.55
CA SER A 178 -12.62 5.19 -0.26
C SER A 178 -12.88 5.39 1.24
N ASP A 179 -13.68 4.52 1.86
CA ASP A 179 -13.97 4.57 3.31
C ASP A 179 -12.69 4.38 4.14
N LEU A 180 -11.79 3.48 3.71
CA LEU A 180 -10.51 3.25 4.38
C LEU A 180 -9.65 4.52 4.39
N TYR A 181 -9.37 5.10 3.21
CA TYR A 181 -8.54 6.29 3.11
C TYR A 181 -9.21 7.52 3.74
N ALA A 182 -10.51 7.70 3.60
CA ALA A 182 -11.25 8.77 4.27
C ALA A 182 -11.09 8.74 5.80
N SER A 183 -10.83 7.56 6.36
CA SER A 183 -10.59 7.42 7.80
C SER A 183 -9.28 8.04 8.28
N ILE A 184 -8.28 8.21 7.39
CA ILE A 184 -6.93 8.68 7.73
C ILE A 184 -6.48 9.93 6.98
N VAL A 185 -7.22 10.36 5.94
CA VAL A 185 -6.90 11.52 5.08
C VAL A 185 -7.92 12.64 5.30
N PRO A 186 -7.63 13.61 6.17
CA PRO A 186 -8.58 14.71 6.47
C PRO A 186 -8.91 15.58 5.26
N ALA A 187 -7.98 15.72 4.30
CA ALA A 187 -8.18 16.49 3.08
C ALA A 187 -9.19 15.86 2.10
N GLY A 188 -9.62 14.63 2.39
CA GLY A 188 -10.65 13.92 1.63
C GLY A 188 -10.09 12.95 0.59
N VAL A 189 -11.02 12.23 -0.03
CA VAL A 189 -10.75 11.21 -1.04
C VAL A 189 -11.51 11.56 -2.32
N TYR A 190 -10.86 11.40 -3.46
CA TYR A 190 -11.47 11.51 -4.78
C TYR A 190 -11.60 10.10 -5.38
N GLU A 191 -12.83 9.68 -5.70
CA GLU A 191 -13.12 8.38 -6.30
C GLU A 191 -12.98 8.46 -7.83
N ALA A 192 -11.99 7.77 -8.39
CA ALA A 192 -11.87 7.55 -9.83
C ALA A 192 -12.70 6.32 -10.24
N CYS A 193 -13.33 6.38 -11.42
CA CYS A 193 -14.36 5.38 -11.78
C CYS A 193 -13.83 3.97 -12.07
N LEU A 194 -12.57 3.83 -12.51
CA LEU A 194 -11.96 2.54 -12.91
C LEU A 194 -10.46 2.53 -12.59
N LEU A 195 -9.89 1.34 -12.41
CA LEU A 195 -8.44 1.16 -12.23
C LEU A 195 -7.65 1.87 -13.33
N TYR A 196 -7.96 1.62 -14.59
CA TYR A 196 -7.32 2.20 -15.76
C TYR A 196 -7.33 3.75 -15.78
N THR A 197 -8.42 4.39 -15.35
CA THR A 197 -8.49 5.86 -15.29
C THR A 197 -7.67 6.46 -14.17
N SER A 198 -7.37 5.69 -13.14
CA SER A 198 -6.53 6.12 -12.02
C SER A 198 -5.04 6.02 -12.36
N ASP A 199 -4.63 4.93 -13.02
CA ASP A 199 -3.27 4.76 -13.52
C ASP A 199 -2.88 5.89 -14.51
N ALA A 200 -3.83 6.33 -15.36
CA ALA A 200 -3.63 7.41 -16.31
C ALA A 200 -3.57 8.82 -15.67
N ALA A 201 -3.86 8.97 -14.39
CA ALA A 201 -3.79 10.26 -13.70
C ALA A 201 -2.36 10.67 -13.29
N ASP A 202 -1.37 9.78 -13.50
CA ASP A 202 0.05 10.01 -13.21
C ASP A 202 0.84 10.54 -14.43
N GLU A 203 0.20 10.72 -15.59
CA GLU A 203 0.73 11.42 -16.76
C GLU A 203 0.31 12.90 -16.71
#